data_41902e122bec22b9827fdbf085d50f07
#
_entry.id   41902e122bec22b9827fdbf085d50f07
#
_cell.length_a   1.000
_cell.length_b   1.000
_cell.length_c   1.000
_cell.angle_alpha   90.00
_cell.angle_beta   90.00
_cell.angle_gamma   90.00
#
_symmetry.space_group_name_H-M   'P 1'
#
loop_
_entity.id
_entity.type
_entity.pdbx_description
1 polymer ?
#
loop_
_entity_poly.entity_id
_entity_poly.type
_entity_poly.pdbx_seq_one_letter_code
_entity_poly.pdbx_strand_id
1 'polypeptide(L)'
;IGSEMGGAGTVSKTNVGYAETAALNFLRHFGVIDSPIVTPEDQGRPASRLMTFEDVSSYVMAPDGGLFEPFFELGDECKEGKAIGQVHFLEHSEKDPVVVNATCDGVILSKRPPGIVKRGDCVSIIAQDLTDE
;
A
#
# COMPACT_ATOMS: atom_id res chain seq x y z
N ILE A 1 16.74 1.66 -12.83
CA ILE A 1 15.49 2.03 -12.13
C ILE A 1 14.44 1.01 -12.50
N GLY A 2 13.82 0.39 -11.51
CA GLY A 2 12.71 -0.55 -11.67
C GLY A 2 11.47 0.00 -10.97
N SER A 3 10.28 -0.35 -11.46
CA SER A 3 9.00 -0.02 -10.83
C SER A 3 8.00 -1.13 -11.09
N GLU A 4 7.16 -1.41 -10.11
CA GLU A 4 6.02 -2.31 -10.25
C GLU A 4 4.74 -1.48 -10.38
N MET A 5 3.98 -1.70 -11.47
CA MET A 5 2.79 -0.93 -11.80
C MET A 5 1.54 -1.77 -11.63
N GLY A 6 1.11 -1.93 -10.39
CA GLY A 6 -0.06 -2.74 -10.03
C GLY A 6 0.31 -3.91 -9.14
N GLY A 7 -0.65 -4.80 -8.90
CA GLY A 7 -0.47 -5.96 -8.03
C GLY A 7 -1.41 -7.11 -8.41
N ALA A 8 -1.17 -8.29 -7.78
CA ALA A 8 -2.00 -9.48 -7.93
C ALA A 8 -2.23 -9.94 -9.38
N GLY A 9 -1.28 -9.67 -10.30
CA GLY A 9 -1.41 -10.04 -11.72
C GLY A 9 -2.47 -9.25 -12.49
N THR A 10 -2.94 -8.13 -11.96
CA THR A 10 -3.96 -7.30 -12.61
C THR A 10 -3.37 -6.10 -13.34
N VAL A 11 -4.09 -5.63 -14.36
CA VAL A 11 -3.77 -4.41 -15.11
C VAL A 11 -4.94 -3.45 -14.95
N SER A 12 -4.67 -2.19 -14.58
CA SER A 12 -5.67 -1.13 -14.52
C SER A 12 -5.34 0.00 -15.51
N LYS A 13 -6.37 0.66 -16.03
CA LYS A 13 -6.21 1.83 -16.90
C LYS A 13 -5.36 2.92 -16.22
N THR A 14 -5.56 3.13 -14.94
CA THR A 14 -4.81 4.12 -14.14
C THR A 14 -3.32 3.77 -14.11
N ASN A 15 -2.98 2.51 -13.80
CA ASN A 15 -1.58 2.07 -13.71
C ASN A 15 -0.88 2.12 -15.07
N VAL A 16 -1.59 1.82 -16.17
CA VAL A 16 -1.05 1.99 -17.54
C VAL A 16 -0.69 3.45 -17.79
N GLY A 17 -1.56 4.39 -17.43
CA GLY A 17 -1.28 5.82 -17.57
C GLY A 17 -0.08 6.29 -16.74
N TYR A 18 0.10 5.75 -15.55
CA TYR A 18 1.29 6.03 -14.72
C TYR A 18 2.56 5.47 -15.36
N ALA A 19 2.52 4.24 -15.86
CA ALA A 19 3.66 3.62 -16.53
C ALA A 19 4.06 4.41 -17.80
N GLU A 20 3.10 4.83 -18.60
CA GLU A 20 3.33 5.65 -19.79
C GLU A 20 3.97 6.99 -19.43
N THR A 21 3.41 7.72 -18.45
CA THR A 21 3.98 8.99 -17.95
C THR A 21 5.39 8.79 -17.44
N ALA A 22 5.64 7.74 -16.65
CA ALA A 22 6.97 7.44 -16.12
C ALA A 22 7.98 7.16 -17.24
N ALA A 23 7.61 6.36 -18.24
CA ALA A 23 8.47 6.06 -19.38
C ALA A 23 8.81 7.32 -20.18
N LEU A 24 7.82 8.17 -20.46
CA LEU A 24 8.03 9.44 -21.15
C LEU A 24 8.89 10.40 -20.33
N ASN A 25 8.68 10.49 -19.03
CA ASN A 25 9.51 11.31 -18.14
C ASN A 25 10.96 10.83 -18.06
N PHE A 26 11.18 9.52 -18.12
CA PHE A 26 12.52 8.96 -18.22
C PHE A 26 13.23 9.45 -19.51
N LEU A 27 12.56 9.39 -20.65
CA LEU A 27 13.10 9.86 -21.92
C LEU A 27 13.34 11.38 -21.92
N ARG A 28 12.48 12.17 -21.28
CA ARG A 28 12.63 13.61 -21.09
C ARG A 28 13.87 13.93 -20.21
N HIS A 29 14.01 13.22 -19.10
CA HIS A 29 15.12 13.39 -18.17
C HIS A 29 16.49 13.19 -18.85
N PHE A 30 16.59 12.21 -19.75
CA PHE A 30 17.82 11.95 -20.52
C PHE A 30 17.93 12.75 -21.82
N GLY A 31 17.04 13.71 -22.08
CA GLY A 31 17.10 14.57 -23.27
C GLY A 31 16.79 13.86 -24.59
N VAL A 32 16.16 12.69 -24.56
CA VAL A 32 15.70 11.98 -25.77
C VAL A 32 14.45 12.65 -26.33
N ILE A 33 13.60 13.19 -25.47
CA ILE A 33 12.42 13.98 -25.81
C ILE A 33 12.66 15.41 -25.28
N ASP A 34 12.57 16.39 -26.19
CA ASP A 34 12.69 17.81 -25.85
C ASP A 34 11.33 18.37 -25.38
N SER A 35 10.99 18.08 -24.14
CA SER A 35 9.81 18.64 -23.48
C SER A 35 9.96 18.54 -21.96
N PRO A 36 9.22 19.37 -21.17
CA PRO A 36 9.26 19.34 -19.72
C PRO A 36 8.84 17.98 -19.13
N ILE A 37 9.42 17.63 -17.97
CA ILE A 37 8.92 16.52 -17.14
C ILE A 37 7.51 16.85 -16.69
N VAL A 38 6.61 15.87 -16.75
CA VAL A 38 5.24 15.98 -16.25
C VAL A 38 5.19 15.48 -14.83
N THR A 39 4.83 16.36 -13.90
CA THR A 39 4.71 16.02 -12.48
C THR A 39 3.30 15.49 -12.13
N PRO A 40 3.11 14.88 -10.97
CA PRO A 40 1.77 14.54 -10.48
C PRO A 40 0.84 15.76 -10.40
N GLU A 41 1.36 16.91 -9.97
CA GLU A 41 0.63 18.17 -9.81
C GLU A 41 0.14 18.71 -11.15
N ASP A 42 0.94 18.58 -12.23
CA ASP A 42 0.52 18.92 -13.60
C ASP A 42 -0.67 18.08 -14.05
N GLN A 43 -0.89 16.93 -13.43
CA GLN A 43 -2.01 16.03 -13.68
C GLN A 43 -3.14 16.17 -12.63
N GLY A 44 -3.10 17.20 -11.79
CA GLY A 44 -4.10 17.45 -10.74
C GLY A 44 -4.05 16.44 -9.59
N ARG A 45 -2.91 15.78 -9.37
CA ARG A 45 -2.69 14.83 -8.28
C ARG A 45 -1.80 15.45 -7.20
N PRO A 46 -1.86 14.94 -5.95
CA PRO A 46 -0.91 15.33 -4.93
C PRO A 46 0.55 15.06 -5.33
N ALA A 47 1.47 15.85 -4.79
CA ALA A 47 2.90 15.64 -4.94
C ALA A 47 3.30 14.21 -4.48
N SER A 48 4.32 13.66 -5.12
CA SER A 48 4.89 12.38 -4.70
C SER A 48 5.52 12.52 -3.31
N ARG A 49 5.26 11.52 -2.44
CA ARG A 49 5.87 11.41 -1.11
C ARG A 49 6.97 10.36 -1.16
N LEU A 50 8.11 10.67 -0.57
CA LEU A 50 9.16 9.67 -0.33
C LEU A 50 8.91 9.04 1.03
N MET A 51 8.74 7.72 1.06
CA MET A 51 8.31 7.01 2.25
C MET A 51 9.22 5.82 2.53
N THR A 52 9.30 5.41 3.80
CA THR A 52 10.04 4.24 4.25
C THR A 52 9.13 3.28 5.01
N PHE A 53 9.50 1.99 5.04
CA PHE A 53 8.84 0.91 5.80
C PHE A 53 9.86 -0.11 6.32
N GLU A 54 11.05 0.37 6.66
CA GLU A 54 12.18 -0.48 7.10
C GLU A 54 12.01 -1.00 8.53
N ASP A 55 11.21 -0.32 9.35
CA ASP A 55 10.96 -0.74 10.74
C ASP A 55 10.04 -1.97 10.79
N VAL A 56 10.28 -2.84 11.77
CA VAL A 56 9.42 -4.01 12.04
C VAL A 56 7.97 -3.60 12.33
N SER A 57 7.76 -2.46 12.96
CA SER A 57 6.43 -1.90 13.22
C SER A 57 5.65 -1.56 11.96
N SER A 58 6.31 -1.41 10.81
CA SER A 58 5.64 -1.20 9.52
C SER A 58 4.82 -2.41 9.05
N TYR A 59 5.11 -3.61 9.54
CA TYR A 59 4.48 -4.85 9.08
C TYR A 59 3.37 -5.28 10.02
N VAL A 60 2.13 -5.23 9.56
CA VAL A 60 0.97 -5.67 10.33
C VAL A 60 0.70 -7.14 10.06
N MET A 61 0.76 -7.96 11.11
CA MET A 61 0.60 -9.40 11.02
C MET A 61 -0.80 -9.85 11.48
N ALA A 62 -1.34 -10.87 10.80
CA ALA A 62 -2.58 -11.50 11.22
C ALA A 62 -2.40 -12.16 12.60
N PRO A 63 -3.23 -11.83 13.61
CA PRO A 63 -3.13 -12.41 14.96
C PRO A 63 -3.61 -13.87 14.98
N ASP A 64 -4.43 -14.27 14.03
CA ASP A 64 -4.97 -15.63 13.92
C ASP A 64 -5.25 -15.99 12.45
N GLY A 65 -5.62 -17.27 12.20
CA GLY A 65 -6.03 -17.76 10.89
C GLY A 65 -7.51 -17.54 10.63
N GLY A 66 -7.87 -17.21 9.37
CA GLY A 66 -9.26 -17.00 8.98
C GLY A 66 -9.42 -16.12 7.74
N LEU A 67 -10.57 -15.46 7.62
CA LEU A 67 -10.82 -14.48 6.57
C LEU A 67 -10.52 -13.07 7.10
N PHE A 68 -9.53 -12.41 6.53
CA PHE A 68 -9.20 -11.02 6.84
C PHE A 68 -10.14 -10.06 6.10
N GLU A 69 -10.83 -9.24 6.87
CA GLU A 69 -11.66 -8.13 6.40
C GLU A 69 -10.92 -6.82 6.66
N PRO A 70 -10.40 -6.12 5.63
CA PRO A 70 -9.76 -4.81 5.80
C PRO A 70 -10.82 -3.71 5.99
N PHE A 71 -10.49 -2.71 6.84
CA PHE A 71 -11.27 -1.49 7.06
C PHE A 71 -10.63 -0.26 6.36
N PHE A 72 -9.72 -0.50 5.43
CA PHE A 72 -8.93 0.54 4.76
C PHE A 72 -8.85 0.29 3.25
N GLU A 73 -8.48 1.35 2.52
CA GLU A 73 -7.99 1.28 1.16
C GLU A 73 -6.51 1.69 1.08
N LEU A 74 -5.86 1.39 -0.07
CA LEU A 74 -4.47 1.79 -0.29
C LEU A 74 -4.37 3.32 -0.35
N GLY A 75 -3.43 3.88 0.41
CA GLY A 75 -3.23 5.31 0.54
C GLY A 75 -3.94 5.96 1.73
N ASP A 76 -4.77 5.21 2.47
CA ASP A 76 -5.40 5.73 3.68
C ASP A 76 -4.37 5.98 4.78
N GLU A 77 -4.53 7.08 5.50
CA GLU A 77 -3.75 7.36 6.71
C GLU A 77 -4.29 6.55 7.88
N CYS A 78 -3.38 6.01 8.69
CA CYS A 78 -3.73 5.28 9.91
C CYS A 78 -2.94 5.80 11.11
N LYS A 79 -3.45 5.49 12.29
CA LYS A 79 -2.85 5.81 13.59
C LYS A 79 -2.60 4.54 14.36
N GLU A 80 -1.45 4.46 15.05
CA GLU A 80 -1.09 3.35 15.92
C GLU A 80 -2.24 2.99 16.87
N GLY A 81 -2.50 1.70 17.03
CA GLY A 81 -3.56 1.16 17.87
C GLY A 81 -4.98 1.27 17.29
N LYS A 82 -5.20 1.94 16.17
CA LYS A 82 -6.51 1.97 15.51
C LYS A 82 -6.78 0.70 14.73
N ALA A 83 -8.02 0.22 14.79
CA ALA A 83 -8.45 -0.95 14.02
C ALA A 83 -8.34 -0.67 12.52
N ILE A 84 -7.61 -1.54 11.82
CA ILE A 84 -7.46 -1.52 10.37
C ILE A 84 -8.08 -2.74 9.70
N GLY A 85 -8.65 -3.64 10.48
CA GLY A 85 -9.34 -4.82 9.97
C GLY A 85 -9.70 -5.78 11.09
N GLN A 86 -10.22 -6.94 10.68
CA GLN A 86 -10.50 -8.05 11.59
C GLN A 86 -10.35 -9.39 10.87
N VAL A 87 -10.10 -10.46 11.63
CA VAL A 87 -10.03 -11.83 11.13
C VAL A 87 -11.24 -12.60 11.63
N HIS A 88 -12.05 -13.09 10.69
CA HIS A 88 -13.22 -13.94 10.95
C HIS A 88 -12.84 -15.42 10.96
N PHE A 89 -13.40 -16.18 11.88
CA PHE A 89 -13.20 -17.63 11.96
C PHE A 89 -14.23 -18.36 11.08
N LEU A 90 -13.79 -18.89 9.94
CA LEU A 90 -14.70 -19.53 8.98
C LEU A 90 -15.33 -20.85 9.49
N GLU A 91 -14.57 -21.60 10.31
CA GLU A 91 -15.03 -22.88 10.89
C GLU A 91 -15.76 -22.71 12.23
N HIS A 92 -15.74 -21.50 12.79
CA HIS A 92 -16.25 -21.14 14.10
C HIS A 92 -17.03 -19.83 14.05
N SER A 93 -18.14 -19.82 13.32
CA SER A 93 -18.96 -18.61 13.12
C SER A 93 -19.60 -18.07 14.42
N GLU A 94 -19.59 -18.84 15.50
CA GLU A 94 -20.00 -18.43 16.84
C GLU A 94 -18.96 -17.59 17.59
N LYS A 95 -17.72 -17.53 17.09
CA LYS A 95 -16.64 -16.74 17.71
C LYS A 95 -16.64 -15.33 17.11
N ASP A 96 -16.44 -14.35 17.99
CA ASP A 96 -16.24 -12.97 17.56
C ASP A 96 -14.94 -12.84 16.77
N PRO A 97 -14.93 -12.00 15.73
CA PRO A 97 -13.72 -11.71 14.97
C PRO A 97 -12.60 -11.11 15.85
N VAL A 98 -11.36 -11.41 15.49
CA VAL A 98 -10.20 -10.80 16.15
C VAL A 98 -9.79 -9.53 15.41
N VAL A 99 -9.78 -8.40 16.13
CA VAL A 99 -9.39 -7.10 15.59
C VAL A 99 -7.90 -7.06 15.27
N VAL A 100 -7.57 -6.45 14.12
CA VAL A 100 -6.19 -6.16 13.69
C VAL A 100 -6.00 -4.65 13.78
N ASN A 101 -5.03 -4.23 14.58
CA ASN A 101 -4.73 -2.81 14.78
C ASN A 101 -3.48 -2.40 14.00
N ALA A 102 -3.43 -1.12 13.61
CA ALA A 102 -2.22 -0.50 13.09
C ALA A 102 -1.09 -0.55 14.13
N THR A 103 0.10 -0.88 13.69
CA THR A 103 1.31 -1.06 14.53
C THR A 103 2.15 0.20 14.64
N CYS A 104 1.88 1.19 13.79
CA CYS A 104 2.48 2.53 13.83
C CYS A 104 1.57 3.54 13.12
N ASP A 105 1.92 4.83 13.24
CA ASP A 105 1.34 5.90 12.43
C ASP A 105 1.89 5.84 10.99
N GLY A 106 1.08 6.19 10.00
CA GLY A 106 1.56 6.24 8.61
C GLY A 106 0.45 6.08 7.58
N VAL A 107 0.85 5.65 6.40
CA VAL A 107 -0.03 5.42 5.24
C VAL A 107 -0.04 3.95 4.87
N ILE A 108 -1.19 3.40 4.60
CA ILE A 108 -1.34 2.01 4.14
C ILE A 108 -0.72 1.86 2.75
N LEU A 109 0.43 1.19 2.68
CA LEU A 109 1.18 0.96 1.45
C LEU A 109 0.75 -0.31 0.73
N SER A 110 0.38 -1.34 1.47
CA SER A 110 -0.01 -2.62 0.87
C SER A 110 -1.23 -3.23 1.54
N LYS A 111 -1.95 -4.04 0.77
CA LYS A 111 -3.07 -4.87 1.22
C LYS A 111 -2.87 -6.29 0.67
N ARG A 112 -2.92 -7.30 1.55
CA ARG A 112 -2.80 -8.69 1.13
C ARG A 112 -3.92 -9.08 0.17
N PRO A 113 -3.61 -9.55 -1.07
CA PRO A 113 -4.65 -9.91 -2.05
C PRO A 113 -5.51 -11.11 -1.65
N PRO A 114 -4.96 -12.24 -1.14
CA PRO A 114 -5.77 -13.33 -0.65
C PRO A 114 -6.42 -12.97 0.68
N GLY A 115 -7.76 -13.01 0.74
CA GLY A 115 -8.50 -12.75 1.98
C GLY A 115 -8.27 -13.81 3.07
N ILE A 116 -7.94 -15.05 2.68
CA ILE A 116 -7.61 -16.13 3.64
C ILE A 116 -6.19 -15.92 4.15
N VAL A 117 -6.07 -15.88 5.46
CA VAL A 117 -4.79 -15.67 6.16
C VAL A 117 -4.54 -16.77 7.19
N LYS A 118 -3.26 -16.96 7.50
CA LYS A 118 -2.78 -17.75 8.64
C LYS A 118 -2.21 -16.79 9.68
N ARG A 119 -2.18 -17.23 10.93
CA ARG A 119 -1.49 -16.48 11.99
C ARG A 119 -0.04 -16.19 11.57
N GLY A 120 0.36 -14.92 11.66
CA GLY A 120 1.67 -14.44 11.26
C GLY A 120 1.81 -14.09 9.78
N ASP A 121 0.76 -14.21 8.97
CA ASP A 121 0.77 -13.64 7.61
C ASP A 121 0.75 -12.11 7.67
N CYS A 122 1.57 -11.45 6.88
CA CYS A 122 1.51 -9.99 6.73
C CYS A 122 0.24 -9.60 5.97
N VAL A 123 -0.62 -8.81 6.59
CA VAL A 123 -1.92 -8.38 6.02
C VAL A 123 -1.86 -6.97 5.44
N SER A 124 -0.93 -6.14 5.94
CA SER A 124 -0.72 -4.77 5.47
C SER A 124 0.71 -4.33 5.78
N ILE A 125 1.21 -3.37 5.01
CA ILE A 125 2.42 -2.62 5.30
C ILE A 125 2.02 -1.16 5.45
N ILE A 126 2.51 -0.52 6.52
CA ILE A 126 2.32 0.91 6.80
C ILE A 126 3.65 1.61 6.51
N ALA A 127 3.62 2.62 5.66
CA ALA A 127 4.79 3.42 5.33
C ALA A 127 4.73 4.78 6.04
N GLN A 128 5.89 5.30 6.40
CA GLN A 128 6.07 6.60 7.05
C GLN A 128 6.82 7.53 6.11
N ASP A 129 6.57 8.84 6.21
CA ASP A 129 7.37 9.80 5.44
C ASP A 129 8.84 9.68 5.82
N LEU A 130 9.71 9.62 4.81
CA LEU A 130 11.14 9.71 5.04
C LEU A 130 11.46 11.15 5.46
N THR A 131 11.89 11.31 6.71
CA THR A 131 12.41 12.59 7.19
C THR A 131 13.91 12.60 6.95
N ASP A 132 14.40 13.61 6.22
CA ASP A 132 15.85 13.85 6.13
C ASP A 132 16.38 14.13 7.56
N GLU A 133 17.20 13.24 8.11
CA GLU A 133 18.02 13.52 9.29
C GLU A 133 19.26 14.34 8.94
#